data_571477f6c0dcc685d4a9566cd14eb831
#
_entry.id   571477f6c0dcc685d4a9566cd14eb831
#
_cell.length_a   1.000
_cell.length_b   1.000
_cell.length_c   1.000
_cell.angle_alpha   90.00
_cell.angle_beta   90.00
_cell.angle_gamma   90.00
#
_symmetry.space_group_name_H-M   'P 1'
#
loop_
_entity.id
_entity.type
_entity.pdbx_description
1 polymer ?
#
loop_
_entity_poly.entity_id
_entity_poly.type
_entity_poly.pdbx_seq_one_letter_code
_entity_poly.pdbx_strand_id
1 'polypeptide(L)'
;MGICYTHITDLYMANRHLARSVVLQTLFEWDTTHAPETEAPAILARNVAEFGGDDIDHPFMDKLLQGVLAKKEDLDLVIAKAAPEWPLERIAPVDRNILRLGLFELLFADRAQVPAKVAINEAIELAKTFGGDSSGRFVNGVLG
;
A
#
# COMPACT_ATOMS: atom_id res chain seq x y z
N MET A 1 15.51 -31.90 10.88
CA MET A 1 15.29 -30.70 11.66
C MET A 1 14.41 -29.73 10.93
N GLY A 2 13.31 -29.28 11.52
CA GLY A 2 12.34 -28.44 10.84
C GLY A 2 12.87 -27.05 10.52
N ILE A 3 12.18 -26.36 9.60
CA ILE A 3 12.44 -24.97 9.27
C ILE A 3 12.18 -24.13 10.52
N CYS A 4 13.09 -23.24 10.84
CA CYS A 4 12.94 -22.35 11.98
C CYS A 4 11.71 -21.44 11.80
N TYR A 5 10.94 -21.22 12.86
CA TYR A 5 9.78 -20.34 12.85
C TYR A 5 10.09 -18.95 12.29
N THR A 6 11.24 -18.43 12.63
CA THR A 6 11.72 -17.14 12.15
C THR A 6 11.81 -17.10 10.63
N HIS A 7 12.27 -18.19 10.02
CA HIS A 7 12.43 -18.26 8.56
C HIS A 7 11.08 -18.25 7.84
N ILE A 8 10.09 -18.98 8.36
CA ILE A 8 8.73 -19.00 7.80
C ILE A 8 8.07 -17.62 7.93
N THR A 9 8.23 -16.97 9.09
CA THR A 9 7.69 -15.65 9.34
C THR A 9 8.31 -14.61 8.39
N ASP A 10 9.63 -14.68 8.20
CA ASP A 10 10.33 -13.76 7.29
C ASP A 10 9.85 -13.93 5.85
N LEU A 11 9.64 -15.17 5.39
CA LEU A 11 9.13 -15.45 4.05
C LEU A 11 7.71 -14.92 3.87
N TYR A 12 6.84 -15.12 4.86
CA TYR A 12 5.47 -14.62 4.84
C TYR A 12 5.43 -13.09 4.77
N MET A 13 6.25 -12.41 5.57
CA MET A 13 6.32 -10.95 5.56
C MET A 13 6.90 -10.43 4.24
N ALA A 14 7.90 -11.11 3.67
CA ALA A 14 8.48 -10.74 2.38
C ALA A 14 7.44 -10.87 1.26
N ASN A 15 6.61 -11.91 1.27
CA ASN A 15 5.56 -12.11 0.28
C ASN A 15 4.48 -11.03 0.37
N ARG A 16 4.12 -10.62 1.58
CA ARG A 16 3.16 -9.52 1.79
C ARG A 16 3.76 -8.17 1.42
N HIS A 17 5.04 -7.96 1.71
CA HIS A 17 5.73 -6.74 1.28
C HIS A 17 5.73 -6.63 -0.23
N LEU A 18 6.02 -7.71 -0.93
CA LEU A 18 5.96 -7.76 -2.39
C LEU A 18 4.55 -7.47 -2.90
N ALA A 19 3.54 -8.07 -2.29
CA ALA A 19 2.14 -7.83 -2.65
C ALA A 19 1.78 -6.35 -2.47
N ARG A 20 2.20 -5.71 -1.38
CA ARG A 20 1.97 -4.28 -1.15
C ARG A 20 2.67 -3.43 -2.21
N SER A 21 3.88 -3.80 -2.60
CA SER A 21 4.64 -3.09 -3.64
C SER A 21 3.91 -3.13 -4.99
N VAL A 22 3.36 -4.29 -5.36
CA VAL A 22 2.63 -4.44 -6.61
C VAL A 22 1.31 -3.66 -6.58
N VAL A 23 0.60 -3.68 -5.45
CA VAL A 23 -0.61 -2.88 -5.27
C VAL A 23 -0.31 -1.39 -5.35
N LEU A 24 0.79 -0.94 -4.74
CA LEU A 24 1.21 0.46 -4.82
C LEU A 24 1.46 0.86 -6.28
N GLN A 25 2.20 0.06 -7.04
CA GLN A 25 2.45 0.34 -8.44
C GLN A 25 1.16 0.41 -9.24
N THR A 26 0.21 -0.46 -8.94
CA THR A 26 -1.11 -0.47 -9.56
C THR A 26 -1.90 0.80 -9.24
N LEU A 27 -1.93 1.18 -7.97
CA LEU A 27 -2.62 2.41 -7.55
C LEU A 27 -1.98 3.66 -8.17
N PHE A 28 -0.66 3.69 -8.23
CA PHE A 28 0.08 4.79 -8.85
C PHE A 28 -0.31 4.93 -10.33
N GLU A 29 -0.29 3.84 -11.08
CA GLU A 29 -0.63 3.85 -12.50
C GLU A 29 -2.10 4.24 -12.70
N TRP A 30 -3.02 3.63 -11.92
CA TRP A 30 -4.44 3.96 -11.97
C TRP A 30 -4.68 5.45 -11.71
N ASP A 31 -4.03 6.00 -10.69
CA ASP A 31 -4.19 7.41 -10.29
C ASP A 31 -3.63 8.37 -11.34
N THR A 32 -2.42 8.14 -11.79
CA THR A 32 -1.73 9.06 -12.72
C THR A 32 -2.29 9.02 -14.12
N THR A 33 -2.89 7.92 -14.55
CA THR A 33 -3.52 7.81 -15.87
C THR A 33 -5.00 8.20 -15.84
N HIS A 34 -5.55 8.50 -14.66
CA HIS A 34 -6.97 8.81 -14.47
C HIS A 34 -7.89 7.70 -15.00
N ALA A 35 -7.44 6.45 -14.86
CA ALA A 35 -8.19 5.29 -15.30
C ALA A 35 -9.44 5.08 -14.44
N PRO A 36 -10.53 4.54 -15.01
CA PRO A 36 -11.69 4.15 -14.20
C PRO A 36 -11.33 3.04 -13.21
N GLU A 37 -12.03 2.99 -12.10
CA GLU A 37 -11.79 1.95 -11.07
C GLU A 37 -11.95 0.54 -11.64
N THR A 38 -12.83 0.38 -12.63
CA THR A 38 -13.08 -0.90 -13.28
C THR A 38 -11.86 -1.46 -14.01
N GLU A 39 -10.88 -0.61 -14.35
CA GLU A 39 -9.64 -1.04 -15.00
C GLU A 39 -8.54 -1.45 -14.01
N ALA A 40 -8.69 -1.13 -12.74
CA ALA A 40 -7.66 -1.42 -11.75
C ALA A 40 -7.30 -2.92 -11.65
N PRO A 41 -8.27 -3.86 -11.67
CA PRO A 41 -7.92 -5.28 -11.66
C PRO A 41 -7.07 -5.73 -12.84
N ALA A 42 -7.30 -5.18 -14.02
CA ALA A 42 -6.50 -5.50 -15.21
C ALA A 42 -5.06 -4.94 -15.09
N ILE A 43 -4.93 -3.74 -14.55
CA ILE A 43 -3.62 -3.14 -14.26
C ILE A 43 -2.87 -4.00 -13.25
N LEU A 44 -3.56 -4.45 -12.20
CA LEU A 44 -2.97 -5.33 -11.20
C LEU A 44 -2.47 -6.63 -11.82
N ALA A 45 -3.30 -7.29 -12.64
CA ALA A 45 -2.94 -8.55 -13.30
C ALA A 45 -1.68 -8.40 -14.15
N ARG A 46 -1.57 -7.30 -14.89
CA ARG A 46 -0.39 -7.02 -15.70
C ARG A 46 0.85 -6.81 -14.83
N ASN A 47 0.73 -6.06 -13.74
CA ASN A 47 1.84 -5.81 -12.84
C ASN A 47 2.29 -7.06 -12.10
N VAL A 48 1.36 -7.93 -11.73
CA VAL A 48 1.68 -9.23 -11.13
C VAL A 48 2.49 -10.09 -12.09
N ALA A 49 2.07 -10.16 -13.36
CA ALA A 49 2.77 -10.94 -14.36
C ALA A 49 4.21 -10.43 -14.57
N GLU A 50 4.42 -9.13 -14.45
CA GLU A 50 5.73 -8.52 -14.70
C GLU A 50 6.63 -8.52 -13.46
N PHE A 51 6.08 -8.25 -12.27
CA PHE A 51 6.88 -8.00 -11.07
C PHE A 51 6.60 -8.93 -9.90
N GLY A 52 5.52 -9.71 -9.93
CA GLY A 52 5.02 -10.39 -8.74
C GLY A 52 5.71 -11.69 -8.38
N GLY A 53 6.05 -12.51 -9.35
CA GLY A 53 6.58 -13.83 -9.09
C GLY A 53 5.49 -14.85 -8.67
N ASP A 54 5.90 -16.10 -8.50
CA ASP A 54 4.97 -17.22 -8.32
C ASP A 54 4.38 -17.30 -6.90
N ASP A 55 5.09 -16.76 -5.90
CA ASP A 55 4.73 -16.92 -4.48
C ASP A 55 3.99 -15.71 -3.89
N ILE A 56 3.49 -14.81 -4.74
CA ILE A 56 2.79 -13.63 -4.25
C ILE A 56 1.44 -14.02 -3.63
N ASP A 57 1.06 -13.34 -2.56
CA ASP A 57 -0.20 -13.59 -1.85
C ASP A 57 -1.35 -12.91 -2.60
N HIS A 58 -1.96 -13.62 -3.55
CA HIS A 58 -3.04 -13.11 -4.39
C HIS A 58 -4.28 -12.67 -3.59
N PRO A 59 -4.79 -13.47 -2.63
CA PRO A 59 -5.95 -13.03 -1.85
C PRO A 59 -5.70 -11.74 -1.08
N PHE A 60 -4.54 -11.61 -0.48
CA PHE A 60 -4.15 -10.40 0.25
C PHE A 60 -4.09 -9.20 -0.68
N MET A 61 -3.47 -9.39 -1.84
CA MET A 61 -3.28 -8.35 -2.84
C MET A 61 -4.61 -7.85 -3.40
N ASP A 62 -5.49 -8.77 -3.80
CA ASP A 62 -6.80 -8.43 -4.36
C ASP A 62 -7.65 -7.69 -3.34
N LYS A 63 -7.66 -8.17 -2.09
CA LYS A 63 -8.42 -7.55 -1.02
C LYS A 63 -7.90 -6.15 -0.71
N LEU A 64 -6.59 -5.97 -0.73
CA LEU A 64 -5.96 -4.68 -0.47
C LEU A 64 -6.31 -3.66 -1.56
N LEU A 65 -6.18 -4.03 -2.82
CA LEU A 65 -6.52 -3.14 -3.93
C LEU A 65 -7.99 -2.75 -3.91
N GLN A 66 -8.88 -3.72 -3.80
CA GLN A 66 -10.32 -3.46 -3.81
C GLN A 66 -10.74 -2.65 -2.58
N GLY A 67 -10.14 -2.92 -1.43
CA GLY A 67 -10.43 -2.18 -0.21
C GLY A 67 -10.03 -0.71 -0.32
N VAL A 68 -8.86 -0.42 -0.83
CA VAL A 68 -8.39 0.96 -1.02
C VAL A 68 -9.32 1.70 -1.99
N LEU A 69 -9.68 1.08 -3.10
CA LEU A 69 -10.57 1.72 -4.09
C LEU A 69 -11.97 1.98 -3.51
N ALA A 70 -12.52 1.01 -2.77
CA ALA A 70 -13.84 1.14 -2.16
C ALA A 70 -13.88 2.25 -1.09
N LYS A 71 -12.78 2.47 -0.39
CA LYS A 71 -12.68 3.45 0.70
C LYS A 71 -11.94 4.72 0.31
N LYS A 72 -11.64 4.92 -0.97
CA LYS A 72 -10.82 6.02 -1.46
C LYS A 72 -11.29 7.39 -0.96
N GLU A 73 -12.58 7.67 -1.04
CA GLU A 73 -13.11 8.96 -0.61
C GLU A 73 -12.91 9.20 0.88
N ASP A 74 -13.17 8.20 1.71
CA ASP A 74 -12.96 8.28 3.15
C ASP A 74 -11.47 8.43 3.48
N LEU A 75 -10.61 7.68 2.78
CA LEU A 75 -9.17 7.77 2.96
C LEU A 75 -8.65 9.16 2.59
N ASP A 76 -9.12 9.71 1.49
CA ASP A 76 -8.70 11.03 1.04
C ASP A 76 -9.12 12.13 2.03
N LEU A 77 -10.29 12.00 2.65
CA LEU A 77 -10.73 12.91 3.70
C LEU A 77 -9.82 12.84 4.93
N VAL A 78 -9.40 11.64 5.32
CA VAL A 78 -8.49 11.48 6.47
C VAL A 78 -7.12 12.10 6.14
N ILE A 79 -6.61 11.88 4.93
CA ILE A 79 -5.33 12.48 4.49
C ILE A 79 -5.43 14.01 4.54
N ALA A 80 -6.51 14.57 4.03
CA ALA A 80 -6.71 16.02 4.02
C ALA A 80 -6.75 16.61 5.43
N LYS A 81 -7.33 15.89 6.39
CA LYS A 81 -7.37 16.32 7.79
C LYS A 81 -6.02 16.19 8.48
N ALA A 82 -5.27 15.14 8.16
CA ALA A 82 -3.98 14.87 8.78
C ALA A 82 -2.87 15.77 8.21
N ALA A 83 -3.01 16.23 6.97
CA ALA A 83 -2.03 17.08 6.31
C ALA A 83 -2.74 18.28 5.67
N PRO A 84 -3.32 19.20 6.49
CA PRO A 84 -4.15 20.30 5.96
C PRO A 84 -3.35 21.32 5.16
N GLU A 85 -2.03 21.36 5.33
CA GLU A 85 -1.17 22.28 4.59
C GLU A 85 -0.86 21.83 3.17
N TRP A 86 -1.19 20.56 2.85
CA TRP A 86 -0.90 19.96 1.56
C TRP A 86 -2.19 19.51 0.89
N PRO A 87 -2.70 20.27 -0.11
CA PRO A 87 -3.82 19.79 -0.91
C PRO A 87 -3.51 18.41 -1.50
N LEU A 88 -4.50 17.55 -1.53
CA LEU A 88 -4.31 16.17 -1.98
C LEU A 88 -3.69 16.10 -3.37
N GLU A 89 -4.09 16.99 -4.26
CA GLU A 89 -3.58 17.05 -5.63
C GLU A 89 -2.10 17.43 -5.70
N ARG A 90 -1.57 18.08 -4.67
CA ARG A 90 -0.17 18.51 -4.61
C ARG A 90 0.73 17.52 -3.92
N ILE A 91 0.15 16.53 -3.24
CA ILE A 91 0.95 15.44 -2.70
C ILE A 91 1.43 14.59 -3.88
N ALA A 92 2.73 14.27 -3.89
CA ALA A 92 3.28 13.43 -4.96
C ALA A 92 2.47 12.13 -5.10
N PRO A 93 2.13 11.71 -6.33
CA PRO A 93 1.26 10.54 -6.52
C PRO A 93 1.74 9.27 -5.81
N VAL A 94 3.05 9.04 -5.72
CA VAL A 94 3.60 7.91 -4.97
C VAL A 94 3.23 8.03 -3.50
N ASP A 95 3.50 9.18 -2.89
CA ASP A 95 3.22 9.42 -1.47
C ASP A 95 1.72 9.35 -1.19
N ARG A 96 0.91 9.95 -2.06
CA ARG A 96 -0.55 9.92 -1.92
C ARG A 96 -1.09 8.49 -1.88
N ASN A 97 -0.61 7.64 -2.78
CA ASN A 97 -1.08 6.26 -2.84
C ASN A 97 -0.50 5.39 -1.72
N ILE A 98 0.70 5.67 -1.25
CA ILE A 98 1.24 5.03 -0.04
C ILE A 98 0.37 5.37 1.17
N LEU A 99 -0.04 6.63 1.30
CA LEU A 99 -0.92 7.05 2.39
C LEU A 99 -2.28 6.37 2.32
N ARG A 100 -2.88 6.27 1.13
CA ARG A 100 -4.14 5.55 0.95
C ARG A 100 -4.02 4.10 1.38
N LEU A 101 -2.97 3.43 0.92
CA LEU A 101 -2.72 2.03 1.24
C LEU A 101 -2.46 1.82 2.73
N GLY A 102 -1.57 2.62 3.31
CA GLY A 102 -1.24 2.54 4.73
C GLY A 102 -2.43 2.83 5.64
N LEU A 103 -3.21 3.86 5.31
CA LEU A 103 -4.41 4.19 6.09
C LEU A 103 -5.48 3.11 5.96
N PHE A 104 -5.64 2.52 4.77
CA PHE A 104 -6.58 1.41 4.63
C PHE A 104 -6.21 0.27 5.56
N GLU A 105 -4.95 -0.15 5.58
CA GLU A 105 -4.52 -1.21 6.48
C GLU A 105 -4.65 -0.82 7.95
N LEU A 106 -4.33 0.43 8.26
CA LEU A 106 -4.40 0.92 9.64
C LEU A 106 -5.83 1.01 10.17
N LEU A 107 -6.78 1.44 9.34
CA LEU A 107 -8.13 1.74 9.78
C LEU A 107 -9.14 0.61 9.51
N PHE A 108 -8.95 -0.16 8.44
CA PHE A 108 -9.96 -1.10 7.96
C PHE A 108 -9.51 -2.55 7.91
N ALA A 109 -8.20 -2.84 7.96
CA ALA A 109 -7.74 -4.21 7.96
C ALA A 109 -7.93 -4.87 9.32
N ASP A 110 -8.04 -6.21 9.31
CA ASP A 110 -8.13 -6.99 10.53
C ASP A 110 -6.83 -6.86 11.35
N ARG A 111 -6.95 -6.39 12.58
CA ARG A 111 -5.82 -6.20 13.49
C ARG A 111 -5.04 -7.48 13.77
N ALA A 112 -5.71 -8.62 13.74
CA ALA A 112 -5.05 -9.89 13.95
C ALA A 112 -4.10 -10.23 12.79
N GLN A 113 -4.44 -9.79 11.58
CA GLN A 113 -3.63 -10.04 10.39
C GLN A 113 -2.64 -8.91 10.09
N VAL A 114 -3.03 -7.66 10.36
CA VAL A 114 -2.19 -6.48 10.12
C VAL A 114 -2.22 -5.59 11.37
N PRO A 115 -1.31 -5.81 12.33
CA PRO A 115 -1.19 -4.90 13.47
C PRO A 115 -0.86 -3.48 13.02
N ALA A 116 -1.31 -2.49 13.80
CA ALA A 116 -1.11 -1.07 13.48
C ALA A 116 0.37 -0.74 13.20
N LYS A 117 1.27 -1.26 14.02
CA LYS A 117 2.70 -1.03 13.87
C LYS A 117 3.22 -1.56 12.54
N VAL A 118 2.72 -2.72 12.09
CA VAL A 118 3.10 -3.31 10.81
C VAL A 118 2.61 -2.43 9.67
N ALA A 119 1.36 -1.97 9.72
CA ALA A 119 0.79 -1.09 8.68
C ALA A 119 1.63 0.18 8.52
N ILE A 120 1.99 0.83 9.61
CA ILE A 120 2.78 2.06 9.60
C ILE A 120 4.20 1.79 9.07
N ASN A 121 4.86 0.77 9.59
CA ASN A 121 6.23 0.44 9.19
C ASN A 121 6.33 0.05 7.72
N GLU A 122 5.36 -0.72 7.21
CA GLU A 122 5.33 -1.11 5.80
C GLU A 122 5.12 0.09 4.89
N ALA A 123 4.26 1.03 5.28
CA ALA A 123 4.06 2.26 4.51
C ALA A 123 5.35 3.08 4.46
N ILE A 124 6.08 3.18 5.58
CA ILE A 124 7.35 3.90 5.63
C ILE A 124 8.39 3.22 4.73
N GLU A 125 8.45 1.89 4.74
CA GLU A 125 9.38 1.15 3.88
C GLU A 125 9.06 1.35 2.39
N LEU A 126 7.78 1.35 2.02
CA LEU A 126 7.36 1.66 0.65
C LEU A 126 7.79 3.08 0.26
N ALA A 127 7.64 4.03 1.17
CA ALA A 127 8.04 5.41 0.93
C ALA A 127 9.55 5.54 0.71
N LYS A 128 10.35 4.79 1.46
CA LYS A 128 11.81 4.77 1.28
C LYS A 128 12.21 4.14 -0.05
N THR A 129 11.50 3.12 -0.49
CA THR A 129 11.82 2.38 -1.72
C THR A 129 11.38 3.13 -2.97
N PHE A 130 10.17 3.68 -2.98
CA PHE A 130 9.55 4.24 -4.18
C PHE A 130 9.44 5.76 -4.18
N GLY A 131 9.52 6.40 -3.03
CA GLY A 131 9.39 7.84 -2.90
C GLY A 131 10.71 8.58 -2.97
N GLY A 132 10.66 9.89 -2.76
CA GLY A 132 11.83 10.75 -2.67
C GLY A 132 12.45 10.71 -1.27
N ASP A 133 13.52 11.49 -1.07
CA ASP A 133 14.32 11.49 0.17
C ASP A 133 13.50 11.82 1.42
N SER A 134 12.47 12.65 1.29
CA SER A 134 11.64 13.08 2.42
C SER A 134 10.34 12.28 2.57
N SER A 135 10.07 11.35 1.64
CA SER A 135 8.79 10.62 1.64
C SER A 135 8.57 9.81 2.91
N GLY A 136 9.60 9.11 3.39
CA GLY A 136 9.49 8.32 4.62
C GLY A 136 9.09 9.16 5.81
N ARG A 137 9.69 10.34 5.97
CA ARG A 137 9.36 11.26 7.07
C ARG A 137 7.94 11.83 6.93
N PHE A 138 7.55 12.18 5.70
CA PHE A 138 6.21 12.69 5.43
C PHE A 138 5.15 11.65 5.78
N VAL A 139 5.30 10.43 5.29
CA VAL A 139 4.38 9.32 5.56
C VAL A 139 4.31 9.03 7.06
N ASN A 140 5.45 8.99 7.75
CA ASN A 140 5.47 8.77 9.19
C ASN A 140 4.73 9.90 9.94
N GLY A 141 4.90 11.13 9.50
CA GLY A 141 4.22 12.28 10.11
C GLY A 141 2.70 12.21 9.98
N VAL A 142 2.20 11.69 8.86
CA VAL A 142 0.76 11.57 8.63
C VAL A 142 0.17 10.36 9.35
N LEU A 143 0.84 9.21 9.32
CA LEU A 143 0.33 7.95 9.88
C LEU A 143 0.64 7.76 11.36
N GLY A 144 1.66 8.41 11.83
CA GLY A 144 2.11 8.29 13.23
C GLY A 144 1.27 8.95 14.29
#